data_801ec93c79d4e7680736f41fa88ea0b2
#
_entry.id   801ec93c79d4e7680736f41fa88ea0b2
#
_cell.length_a   1.000
_cell.length_b   1.000
_cell.length_c   1.000
_cell.angle_alpha   90.00
_cell.angle_beta   90.00
_cell.angle_gamma   90.00
#
_symmetry.space_group_name_H-M   'P 1'
#
loop_
_entity.id
_entity.type
_entity.pdbx_description
1 polymer ?
#
loop_
_entity_poly.entity_id
_entity_poly.type
_entity_poly.pdbx_seq_one_letter_code
_entity_poly.pdbx_strand_id
1 'polypeptide(L)'
;MKCDVCGLEYGLSHNCSGIPPLVTPEELAPPPGLQFAPLHYLEQAFKIMTWDDGAVRRASKDNNSLVYGLVILALGTAIPFGFLVLRDMGLGYTTPGRLLGLRYAQTLAYSIVWIIAQIGLSHVLAKTFFEAKGSFIEIMRAYMLGQMYRWLILIPIIGGMLVGLGGIAVLMMVFEEVDGIERMKAFGLAAAIGITFWIASVWIITSGPRPIH
;
A
#
# COMPACT_ATOMS: atom_id res chain seq x y z
N MET A 1 -8.17 -0.16 39.41
CA MET A 1 -8.36 -1.59 39.07
C MET A 1 -7.67 -1.84 37.75
N LYS A 2 -7.10 -3.00 37.54
CA LYS A 2 -6.53 -3.37 36.22
C LYS A 2 -7.58 -4.20 35.45
N CYS A 3 -7.69 -3.94 34.17
CA CYS A 3 -8.57 -4.72 33.31
C CYS A 3 -7.94 -6.06 32.99
N ASP A 4 -8.61 -7.16 33.25
CA ASP A 4 -8.12 -8.53 32.98
C ASP A 4 -7.99 -8.85 31.48
N VAL A 5 -8.63 -8.03 30.61
CA VAL A 5 -8.63 -8.21 29.15
C VAL A 5 -7.51 -7.41 28.49
N CYS A 6 -7.25 -6.18 28.89
CA CYS A 6 -6.24 -5.31 28.24
C CYS A 6 -5.05 -4.93 29.15
N GLY A 7 -5.08 -5.27 30.44
CA GLY A 7 -4.00 -5.00 31.40
C GLY A 7 -3.86 -3.52 31.82
N LEU A 8 -4.68 -2.63 31.27
CA LEU A 8 -4.61 -1.19 31.55
C LEU A 8 -5.32 -0.85 32.88
N GLU A 9 -4.83 0.16 33.59
CA GLU A 9 -5.51 0.72 34.74
C GLU A 9 -6.68 1.60 34.28
N TYR A 10 -7.88 1.40 34.83
CA TYR A 10 -9.09 2.08 34.41
C TYR A 10 -9.90 2.65 35.57
N GLY A 11 -10.65 3.73 35.28
CA GLY A 11 -11.69 4.28 36.13
C GLY A 11 -13.06 3.63 35.90
N LEU A 12 -14.11 4.12 36.51
CA LEU A 12 -15.47 3.58 36.55
C LEU A 12 -16.18 3.41 35.18
N SER A 13 -15.64 3.91 34.10
CA SER A 13 -16.26 3.89 32.76
C SER A 13 -15.45 3.16 31.66
N HIS A 14 -14.49 2.31 32.02
CA HIS A 14 -13.67 1.63 31.05
C HIS A 14 -14.46 0.53 30.32
N ASN A 15 -14.55 0.65 28.99
CA ASN A 15 -15.18 -0.33 28.14
C ASN A 15 -14.13 -0.98 27.20
N CYS A 16 -13.83 -2.27 27.45
CA CYS A 16 -12.86 -3.05 26.67
C CYS A 16 -13.41 -3.60 25.35
N SER A 17 -14.70 -3.42 25.06
CA SER A 17 -15.35 -4.03 23.89
C SER A 17 -14.85 -3.49 22.53
N GLY A 18 -13.99 -2.47 22.54
CA GLY A 18 -13.39 -1.90 21.32
C GLY A 18 -11.88 -2.16 21.16
N ILE A 19 -11.25 -2.86 22.12
CA ILE A 19 -9.83 -3.19 22.01
C ILE A 19 -9.74 -4.53 21.27
N PRO A 20 -9.21 -4.57 20.03
CA PRO A 20 -8.99 -5.84 19.37
C PRO A 20 -8.10 -6.71 20.25
N PRO A 21 -8.34 -8.03 20.32
CA PRO A 21 -7.52 -8.92 21.13
C PRO A 21 -6.06 -8.72 20.77
N LEU A 22 -5.21 -8.60 21.80
CA LEU A 22 -3.76 -8.54 21.62
C LEU A 22 -3.37 -9.74 20.76
N VAL A 23 -2.95 -9.47 19.54
CA VAL A 23 -2.46 -10.52 18.62
C VAL A 23 -1.33 -11.22 19.35
N THR A 24 -1.49 -12.49 19.63
CA THR A 24 -0.47 -13.26 20.34
C THR A 24 0.81 -13.32 19.50
N PRO A 25 2.01 -13.38 20.12
CA PRO A 25 3.27 -13.54 19.37
C PRO A 25 3.25 -14.74 18.42
N GLU A 26 2.44 -15.75 18.70
CA GLU A 26 2.25 -16.96 17.91
C GLU A 26 1.45 -16.68 16.62
N GLU A 27 0.52 -15.71 16.66
CA GLU A 27 -0.28 -15.24 15.52
C GLU A 27 0.52 -14.29 14.61
N LEU A 28 1.58 -13.65 15.16
CA LEU A 28 2.51 -12.77 14.45
C LEU A 28 3.65 -13.54 13.78
N ALA A 29 3.97 -14.75 14.24
CA ALA A 29 5.01 -15.56 13.62
C ALA A 29 4.51 -16.07 12.26
N PRO A 30 5.29 -15.87 11.17
CA PRO A 30 5.01 -16.59 9.94
C PRO A 30 5.04 -18.10 10.24
N PRO A 31 4.10 -18.89 9.69
CA PRO A 31 4.05 -20.31 9.97
C PRO A 31 5.40 -20.93 9.67
N PRO A 32 5.99 -21.71 10.62
CA PRO A 32 7.31 -22.32 10.46
C PRO A 32 7.31 -23.20 9.22
N GLY A 33 8.17 -22.89 8.24
CA GLY A 33 8.38 -23.69 7.05
C GLY A 33 7.79 -23.14 5.74
N LEU A 34 6.99 -22.08 5.76
CA LEU A 34 6.38 -21.52 4.54
C LEU A 34 7.23 -20.39 3.92
N GLN A 35 8.42 -20.72 3.43
CA GLN A 35 9.23 -19.75 2.66
C GLN A 35 8.58 -19.41 1.28
N PHE A 36 7.70 -20.26 0.76
CA PHE A 36 6.98 -20.04 -0.49
C PHE A 36 5.49 -20.29 -0.32
N ALA A 37 4.72 -19.25 -0.01
CA ALA A 37 3.28 -19.32 0.19
C ALA A 37 2.56 -18.15 -0.51
N PRO A 38 2.55 -18.10 -1.87
CA PRO A 38 1.98 -16.98 -2.60
C PRO A 38 0.49 -16.75 -2.29
N LEU A 39 -0.27 -17.81 -2.07
CA LEU A 39 -1.70 -17.71 -1.73
C LEU A 39 -1.91 -17.06 -0.36
N HIS A 40 -1.06 -17.35 0.63
CA HIS A 40 -1.12 -16.72 1.94
C HIS A 40 -0.93 -15.20 1.85
N TYR A 41 0.08 -14.75 1.09
CA TYR A 41 0.34 -13.32 0.92
C TYR A 41 -0.70 -12.62 0.06
N LEU A 42 -1.28 -13.32 -0.90
CA LEU A 42 -2.41 -12.79 -1.68
C LEU A 42 -3.65 -12.61 -0.77
N GLU A 43 -3.94 -13.57 0.08
CA GLU A 43 -5.01 -13.47 1.08
C GLU A 43 -4.75 -12.32 2.06
N GLN A 44 -3.51 -12.19 2.54
CA GLN A 44 -3.11 -11.10 3.43
C GLN A 44 -3.25 -9.72 2.74
N ALA A 45 -2.83 -9.61 1.49
CA ALA A 45 -2.99 -8.39 0.69
C ALA A 45 -4.48 -8.05 0.49
N PHE A 46 -5.31 -9.05 0.26
CA PHE A 46 -6.76 -8.87 0.18
C PHE A 46 -7.36 -8.41 1.51
N LYS A 47 -6.93 -8.98 2.63
CA LYS A 47 -7.36 -8.55 3.98
C LYS A 47 -6.98 -7.09 4.25
N ILE A 48 -5.77 -6.66 3.87
CA ILE A 48 -5.38 -5.25 3.96
C ILE A 48 -6.31 -4.37 3.12
N MET A 49 -6.63 -4.78 1.90
CA MET A 49 -7.56 -4.06 1.03
C MET A 49 -8.98 -3.98 1.61
N THR A 50 -9.39 -4.96 2.40
CA THR A 50 -10.70 -5.03 3.07
C THR A 50 -10.68 -4.52 4.52
N TRP A 51 -9.64 -3.77 4.91
CA TRP A 51 -9.54 -3.04 6.18
C TRP A 51 -9.33 -3.94 7.40
N ASP A 52 -8.54 -5.00 7.27
CA ASP A 52 -8.11 -5.83 8.37
C ASP A 52 -6.82 -5.26 9.00
N ASP A 53 -6.97 -4.59 10.14
CA ASP A 53 -5.87 -3.97 10.90
C ASP A 53 -4.83 -5.01 11.34
N GLY A 54 -5.26 -6.22 11.67
CA GLY A 54 -4.38 -7.34 12.04
C GLY A 54 -3.49 -7.77 10.87
N ALA A 55 -4.01 -7.74 9.63
CA ALA A 55 -3.21 -8.04 8.45
C ALA A 55 -2.11 -7.00 8.20
N VAL A 56 -2.39 -5.70 8.45
CA VAL A 56 -1.38 -4.63 8.36
C VAL A 56 -0.26 -4.85 9.37
N ARG A 57 -0.59 -5.13 10.63
CA ARG A 57 0.38 -5.42 11.69
C ARG A 57 1.26 -6.64 11.37
N ARG A 58 0.67 -7.73 10.89
CA ARG A 58 1.44 -8.92 10.46
C ARG A 58 2.37 -8.58 9.31
N ALA A 59 1.88 -7.91 8.27
CA ALA A 59 2.66 -7.52 7.11
C ALA A 59 3.86 -6.64 7.48
N SER A 60 3.72 -5.71 8.43
CA SER A 60 4.81 -4.83 8.86
C SER A 60 5.98 -5.60 9.50
N LYS A 61 5.71 -6.71 10.16
CA LYS A 61 6.72 -7.52 10.87
C LYS A 61 7.33 -8.62 10.00
N ASP A 62 6.70 -8.99 8.90
CA ASP A 62 7.13 -10.08 8.05
C ASP A 62 8.04 -9.59 6.91
N ASN A 63 9.26 -10.10 6.86
CA ASN A 63 10.25 -9.77 5.83
C ASN A 63 9.79 -10.14 4.41
N ASN A 64 9.03 -11.22 4.26
CA ASN A 64 8.56 -11.69 2.97
C ASN A 64 7.48 -10.76 2.39
N SER A 65 6.77 -9.99 3.22
CA SER A 65 5.75 -9.04 2.78
C SER A 65 6.28 -8.03 1.76
N LEU A 66 7.54 -7.63 1.85
CA LEU A 66 8.17 -6.75 0.85
C LEU A 66 8.30 -7.43 -0.51
N VAL A 67 8.76 -8.68 -0.53
CA VAL A 67 8.97 -9.43 -1.78
C VAL A 67 7.64 -9.71 -2.47
N TYR A 68 6.66 -10.21 -1.72
CA TYR A 68 5.32 -10.45 -2.27
C TYR A 68 4.60 -9.16 -2.66
N GLY A 69 4.81 -8.09 -1.92
CA GLY A 69 4.32 -6.75 -2.27
C GLY A 69 4.89 -6.26 -3.60
N LEU A 70 6.18 -6.50 -3.87
CA LEU A 70 6.79 -6.21 -5.18
C LEU A 70 6.16 -7.04 -6.32
N VAL A 71 5.87 -8.31 -6.07
CA VAL A 71 5.18 -9.17 -7.05
C VAL A 71 3.76 -8.63 -7.33
N ILE A 72 3.01 -8.29 -6.28
CA ILE A 72 1.66 -7.71 -6.41
C ILE A 72 1.70 -6.39 -7.18
N LEU A 73 2.68 -5.53 -6.89
CA LEU A 73 2.90 -4.28 -7.61
C LEU A 73 3.23 -4.52 -9.08
N ALA A 74 4.10 -5.48 -9.37
CA ALA A 74 4.47 -5.81 -10.75
C ALA A 74 3.25 -6.29 -11.54
N LEU A 75 2.45 -7.20 -10.97
CA LEU A 75 1.20 -7.66 -11.58
C LEU A 75 0.20 -6.53 -11.74
N GLY A 76 0.01 -5.69 -10.69
CA GLY A 76 -0.88 -4.52 -10.74
C GLY A 76 -0.45 -3.45 -11.74
N THR A 77 0.83 -3.41 -12.10
CA THR A 77 1.36 -2.53 -13.15
C THR A 77 1.23 -3.16 -14.54
N ALA A 78 1.38 -4.49 -14.64
CA ALA A 78 1.27 -5.21 -15.90
C ALA A 78 -0.13 -5.13 -16.52
N ILE A 79 -1.16 -5.16 -15.70
CA ILE A 79 -2.56 -5.16 -16.15
C ILE A 79 -2.91 -3.88 -16.94
N PRO A 80 -2.79 -2.66 -16.37
CA PRO A 80 -3.08 -1.44 -17.12
C PRO A 80 -2.14 -1.25 -18.30
N PHE A 81 -0.88 -1.69 -18.18
CA PHE A 81 0.06 -1.68 -19.31
C PHE A 81 -0.42 -2.57 -20.45
N GLY A 82 -0.91 -3.79 -20.15
CA GLY A 82 -1.50 -4.69 -21.14
C GLY A 82 -2.70 -4.06 -21.87
N PHE A 83 -3.58 -3.37 -21.14
CA PHE A 83 -4.69 -2.64 -21.76
C PHE A 83 -4.23 -1.52 -22.70
N LEU A 84 -3.19 -0.78 -22.33
CA LEU A 84 -2.61 0.25 -23.22
C LEU A 84 -2.08 -0.37 -24.51
N VAL A 85 -1.37 -1.47 -24.39
CA VAL A 85 -0.84 -2.22 -25.56
C VAL A 85 -1.97 -2.72 -26.47
N LEU A 86 -3.01 -3.34 -25.90
CA LEU A 86 -4.17 -3.82 -26.66
C LEU A 86 -4.91 -2.68 -27.37
N ARG A 87 -5.08 -1.55 -26.69
CA ARG A 87 -5.66 -0.35 -27.29
C ARG A 87 -4.82 0.14 -28.47
N ASP A 88 -3.51 0.25 -28.30
CA ASP A 88 -2.62 0.76 -29.32
C ASP A 88 -2.59 -0.19 -30.53
N MET A 89 -2.60 -1.50 -30.31
CA MET A 89 -2.76 -2.51 -31.39
C MET A 89 -4.10 -2.36 -32.11
N GLY A 90 -5.20 -2.12 -31.39
CA GLY A 90 -6.52 -1.86 -31.98
C GLY A 90 -6.57 -0.59 -32.83
N LEU A 91 -5.68 0.37 -32.55
CA LEU A 91 -5.52 1.60 -33.34
C LEU A 91 -4.51 1.44 -34.51
N GLY A 92 -4.00 0.22 -34.75
CA GLY A 92 -3.06 -0.07 -35.83
C GLY A 92 -1.60 0.25 -35.50
N TYR A 93 -1.28 0.64 -34.25
CA TYR A 93 0.10 0.85 -33.82
C TYR A 93 0.75 -0.49 -33.47
N THR A 94 1.84 -0.84 -34.15
CA THR A 94 2.65 -2.03 -33.86
C THR A 94 3.93 -1.62 -33.14
N THR A 95 4.03 -1.92 -31.86
CA THR A 95 5.28 -1.71 -31.12
C THR A 95 6.06 -3.02 -31.05
N PRO A 96 7.35 -3.06 -31.45
CA PRO A 96 8.16 -4.25 -31.33
C PRO A 96 8.19 -4.77 -29.89
N GLY A 97 8.05 -6.09 -29.67
CA GLY A 97 7.96 -6.71 -28.35
C GLY A 97 9.11 -6.35 -27.41
N ARG A 98 10.33 -6.16 -27.96
CA ARG A 98 11.48 -5.68 -27.17
C ARG A 98 11.26 -4.28 -26.57
N LEU A 99 10.63 -3.36 -27.30
CA LEU A 99 10.30 -2.03 -26.82
C LEU A 99 9.17 -2.06 -25.79
N LEU A 100 8.22 -2.98 -25.93
CA LEU A 100 7.17 -3.20 -24.93
C LEU A 100 7.76 -3.64 -23.58
N GLY A 101 8.68 -4.60 -23.60
CA GLY A 101 9.37 -5.05 -22.39
C GLY A 101 10.14 -3.93 -21.71
N LEU A 102 10.85 -3.11 -22.47
CA LEU A 102 11.58 -1.96 -21.94
C LEU A 102 10.64 -0.91 -21.32
N ARG A 103 9.55 -0.57 -22.00
CA ARG A 103 8.54 0.37 -21.48
C ARG A 103 7.88 -0.15 -20.21
N TYR A 104 7.57 -1.44 -20.15
CA TYR A 104 7.04 -2.04 -18.92
C TYR A 104 8.05 -1.94 -17.77
N ALA A 105 9.31 -2.30 -18.01
CA ALA A 105 10.37 -2.20 -17.00
C ALA A 105 10.57 -0.77 -16.50
N GLN A 106 10.53 0.22 -17.39
CA GLN A 106 10.59 1.64 -17.02
C GLN A 106 9.38 2.06 -16.17
N THR A 107 8.16 1.65 -16.54
CA THR A 107 6.94 1.96 -15.79
C THR A 107 6.98 1.34 -14.39
N LEU A 108 7.44 0.11 -14.28
CA LEU A 108 7.60 -0.58 -12.99
C LEU A 108 8.67 0.10 -12.13
N ALA A 109 9.83 0.41 -12.69
CA ALA A 109 10.91 1.11 -11.99
C ALA A 109 10.43 2.48 -11.48
N TYR A 110 9.74 3.25 -12.34
CA TYR A 110 9.13 4.52 -11.95
C TYR A 110 8.13 4.35 -10.79
N SER A 111 7.26 3.32 -10.85
CA SER A 111 6.30 3.04 -9.78
C SER A 111 6.99 2.71 -8.46
N ILE A 112 8.08 1.95 -8.48
CA ILE A 112 8.87 1.62 -7.28
C ILE A 112 9.50 2.87 -6.69
N VAL A 113 10.18 3.68 -7.50
CA VAL A 113 10.81 4.94 -7.05
C VAL A 113 9.76 5.88 -6.45
N TRP A 114 8.59 5.97 -7.09
CA TRP A 114 7.48 6.81 -6.65
C TRP A 114 6.93 6.39 -5.29
N ILE A 115 6.75 5.07 -5.08
CA ILE A 115 6.33 4.51 -3.80
C ILE A 115 7.38 4.78 -2.71
N ILE A 116 8.67 4.56 -3.00
CA ILE A 116 9.75 4.83 -2.05
C ILE A 116 9.76 6.30 -1.64
N ALA A 117 9.62 7.21 -2.61
CA ALA A 117 9.55 8.65 -2.34
C ALA A 117 8.31 9.01 -1.49
N GLN A 118 7.16 8.44 -1.83
CA GLN A 118 5.91 8.65 -1.09
C GLN A 118 6.04 8.17 0.36
N ILE A 119 6.52 6.95 0.59
CA ILE A 119 6.69 6.39 1.94
C ILE A 119 7.79 7.14 2.69
N GLY A 120 8.89 7.50 2.02
CA GLY A 120 9.97 8.28 2.62
C GLY A 120 9.48 9.62 3.15
N LEU A 121 8.76 10.38 2.33
CA LEU A 121 8.15 11.64 2.75
C LEU A 121 7.14 11.42 3.87
N SER A 122 6.30 10.39 3.74
CA SER A 122 5.31 10.02 4.75
C SER A 122 5.96 9.75 6.11
N HIS A 123 7.02 8.94 6.11
CA HIS A 123 7.75 8.59 7.32
C HIS A 123 8.38 9.81 7.99
N VAL A 124 9.02 10.70 7.21
CA VAL A 124 9.61 11.92 7.73
C VAL A 124 8.54 12.82 8.36
N LEU A 125 7.41 13.03 7.68
CA LEU A 125 6.32 13.85 8.20
C LEU A 125 5.67 13.22 9.45
N ALA A 126 5.45 11.89 9.44
CA ALA A 126 4.90 11.16 10.59
C ALA A 126 5.81 11.29 11.83
N LYS A 127 7.13 11.13 11.65
CA LYS A 127 8.11 11.32 12.73
C LYS A 127 8.17 12.75 13.24
N THR A 128 8.13 13.73 12.33
CA THR A 128 8.29 15.15 12.69
C THR A 128 7.07 15.73 13.39
N PHE A 129 5.87 15.37 12.95
CA PHE A 129 4.64 16.02 13.41
C PHE A 129 3.79 15.17 14.35
N PHE A 130 3.98 13.83 14.39
CA PHE A 130 3.10 12.92 15.11
C PHE A 130 3.83 11.95 16.04
N GLU A 131 5.15 12.10 16.23
CA GLU A 131 5.96 11.21 17.10
C GLU A 131 5.80 9.72 16.76
N ALA A 132 5.65 9.43 15.46
CA ALA A 132 5.39 8.10 14.96
C ALA A 132 6.43 7.06 15.45
N LYS A 133 5.98 5.86 15.80
CA LYS A 133 6.82 4.81 16.41
C LYS A 133 7.41 3.85 15.39
N GLY A 134 6.71 3.63 14.27
CA GLY A 134 7.10 2.68 13.23
C GLY A 134 8.44 3.01 12.58
N SER A 135 9.12 2.00 12.08
CA SER A 135 10.31 2.15 11.25
C SER A 135 9.92 2.27 9.76
N PHE A 136 10.78 2.92 8.97
CA PHE A 136 10.56 3.04 7.53
C PHE A 136 10.32 1.68 6.84
N ILE A 137 11.06 0.64 7.25
CA ILE A 137 10.95 -0.69 6.64
C ILE A 137 9.64 -1.40 7.02
N GLU A 138 9.11 -1.18 8.23
CA GLU A 138 7.81 -1.72 8.64
C GLU A 138 6.67 -1.10 7.85
N ILE A 139 6.69 0.23 7.67
CA ILE A 139 5.73 0.95 6.83
C ILE A 139 5.82 0.44 5.38
N MET A 140 7.05 0.32 4.86
CA MET A 140 7.30 -0.16 3.50
C MET A 140 6.71 -1.57 3.28
N ARG A 141 6.94 -2.51 4.20
CA ARG A 141 6.41 -3.88 4.10
C ARG A 141 4.89 -3.91 4.04
N ALA A 142 4.24 -3.24 4.98
CA ALA A 142 2.78 -3.21 5.05
C ALA A 142 2.17 -2.50 3.82
N TYR A 143 2.72 -1.34 3.44
CA TYR A 143 2.23 -0.59 2.29
C TYR A 143 2.45 -1.30 0.96
N MET A 144 3.61 -1.95 0.78
CA MET A 144 3.90 -2.71 -0.44
C MET A 144 2.95 -3.89 -0.62
N LEU A 145 2.66 -4.64 0.45
CA LEU A 145 1.69 -5.72 0.37
C LEU A 145 0.27 -5.20 0.09
N GLY A 146 -0.07 -4.03 0.64
CA GLY A 146 -1.33 -3.35 0.39
C GLY A 146 -1.53 -2.84 -1.04
N GLN A 147 -0.51 -2.88 -1.93
CA GLN A 147 -0.62 -2.40 -3.32
C GLN A 147 -1.67 -3.14 -4.18
N MET A 148 -2.32 -4.15 -3.64
CA MET A 148 -3.42 -4.87 -4.29
C MET A 148 -4.58 -3.95 -4.70
N TYR A 149 -4.79 -2.80 -4.04
CA TYR A 149 -5.79 -1.81 -4.45
C TYR A 149 -5.60 -1.32 -5.89
N ARG A 150 -4.39 -1.41 -6.45
CA ARG A 150 -4.12 -1.04 -7.85
C ARG A 150 -4.90 -1.91 -8.85
N TRP A 151 -5.31 -3.10 -8.46
CA TRP A 151 -6.11 -3.98 -9.30
C TRP A 151 -7.53 -3.43 -9.51
N LEU A 152 -7.98 -2.49 -8.66
CA LEU A 152 -9.25 -1.80 -8.83
C LEU A 152 -9.31 -0.97 -10.14
N ILE A 153 -8.16 -0.70 -10.78
CA ILE A 153 -8.09 -0.05 -12.10
C ILE A 153 -8.86 -0.83 -13.18
N LEU A 154 -9.09 -2.14 -12.96
CA LEU A 154 -9.87 -3.00 -13.84
C LEU A 154 -11.35 -2.64 -13.89
N ILE A 155 -11.84 -1.89 -12.91
CA ILE A 155 -13.24 -1.47 -12.88
C ILE A 155 -13.40 -0.28 -13.85
N PRO A 156 -14.16 -0.44 -14.95
CA PRO A 156 -14.34 0.62 -15.93
C PRO A 156 -14.90 1.88 -15.27
N ILE A 157 -14.54 3.04 -15.81
CA ILE A 157 -15.03 4.37 -15.43
C ILE A 157 -14.53 4.83 -14.05
N ILE A 158 -14.68 4.03 -12.99
CA ILE A 158 -14.40 4.45 -11.61
C ILE A 158 -13.07 3.91 -11.06
N GLY A 159 -12.42 2.97 -11.78
CA GLY A 159 -11.22 2.27 -11.29
C GLY A 159 -10.08 3.22 -10.91
N GLY A 160 -9.84 4.25 -11.69
CA GLY A 160 -8.80 5.24 -11.37
C GLY A 160 -9.06 6.00 -10.06
N MET A 161 -10.33 6.36 -9.80
CA MET A 161 -10.73 6.98 -8.53
C MET A 161 -10.58 6.00 -7.37
N LEU A 162 -11.00 4.75 -7.54
CA LEU A 162 -10.88 3.71 -6.52
C LEU A 162 -9.41 3.40 -6.19
N VAL A 163 -8.52 3.43 -7.17
CA VAL A 163 -7.07 3.29 -6.93
C VAL A 163 -6.53 4.44 -6.09
N GLY A 164 -6.92 5.68 -6.38
CA GLY A 164 -6.52 6.84 -5.58
C GLY A 164 -7.01 6.76 -4.14
N LEU A 165 -8.29 6.48 -3.94
CA LEU A 165 -8.89 6.32 -2.62
C LEU A 165 -8.32 5.11 -1.86
N GLY A 166 -8.12 3.99 -2.54
CA GLY A 166 -7.51 2.79 -1.97
C GLY A 166 -6.09 3.04 -1.47
N GLY A 167 -5.30 3.81 -2.22
CA GLY A 167 -3.96 4.20 -1.80
C GLY A 167 -3.95 5.05 -0.53
N ILE A 168 -4.86 6.03 -0.43
CA ILE A 168 -5.02 6.85 0.78
C ILE A 168 -5.47 5.97 1.95
N ALA A 169 -6.43 5.09 1.73
CA ALA A 169 -6.97 4.20 2.75
C ALA A 169 -5.90 3.25 3.32
N VAL A 170 -5.13 2.59 2.46
CA VAL A 170 -4.03 1.71 2.89
C VAL A 170 -2.96 2.50 3.65
N LEU A 171 -2.60 3.69 3.17
CA LEU A 171 -1.60 4.52 3.85
C LEU A 171 -2.09 4.99 5.22
N MET A 172 -3.38 5.34 5.35
CA MET A 172 -4.00 5.68 6.64
C MET A 172 -3.91 4.52 7.63
N MET A 173 -4.29 3.29 7.21
CA MET A 173 -4.21 2.10 8.06
C MET A 173 -2.77 1.80 8.49
N VAL A 174 -1.81 1.97 7.59
CA VAL A 174 -0.40 1.78 7.92
C VAL A 174 0.07 2.79 8.97
N PHE A 175 -0.32 4.07 8.87
CA PHE A 175 -0.01 5.07 9.90
C PHE A 175 -0.68 4.77 11.23
N GLU A 176 -1.91 4.30 11.22
CA GLU A 176 -2.64 3.94 12.44
C GLU A 176 -1.99 2.72 13.11
N GLU A 177 -1.75 1.66 12.37
CA GLU A 177 -1.35 0.37 12.93
C GLU A 177 0.15 0.20 13.15
N VAL A 178 0.98 0.84 12.34
CA VAL A 178 2.44 0.73 12.42
C VAL A 178 3.03 1.91 13.18
N ASP A 179 2.57 3.12 12.90
CA ASP A 179 3.07 4.35 13.52
C ASP A 179 2.35 4.72 14.83
N GLY A 180 1.18 4.16 15.09
CA GLY A 180 0.37 4.44 16.27
C GLY A 180 -0.26 5.85 16.24
N ILE A 181 -0.48 6.39 15.04
CA ILE A 181 -1.10 7.71 14.83
C ILE A 181 -2.61 7.55 14.95
N GLU A 182 -3.27 8.46 15.67
CA GLU A 182 -4.72 8.50 15.77
C GLU A 182 -5.39 8.55 14.37
N ARG A 183 -6.43 7.76 14.15
CA ARG A 183 -7.10 7.53 12.85
C ARG A 183 -7.38 8.82 12.06
N MET A 184 -7.90 9.87 12.70
CA MET A 184 -8.22 11.13 12.02
C MET A 184 -6.97 11.88 11.54
N LYS A 185 -5.91 11.85 12.34
CA LYS A 185 -4.61 12.44 11.98
C LYS A 185 -3.92 11.61 10.89
N ALA A 186 -3.99 10.28 10.99
CA ALA A 186 -3.50 9.34 9.97
C ALA A 186 -4.21 9.57 8.63
N PHE A 187 -5.54 9.74 8.64
CA PHE A 187 -6.32 10.08 7.45
C PHE A 187 -5.89 11.43 6.86
N GLY A 188 -5.78 12.47 7.67
CA GLY A 188 -5.34 13.79 7.21
C GLY A 188 -3.95 13.76 6.56
N LEU A 189 -3.01 13.07 7.18
CA LEU A 189 -1.65 12.88 6.65
C LEU A 189 -1.66 12.07 5.34
N ALA A 190 -2.36 10.94 5.30
CA ALA A 190 -2.46 10.08 4.12
C ALA A 190 -3.12 10.82 2.95
N ALA A 191 -4.19 11.57 3.21
CA ALA A 191 -4.88 12.37 2.19
C ALA A 191 -3.99 13.49 1.65
N ALA A 192 -3.31 14.24 2.50
CA ALA A 192 -2.40 15.30 2.09
C ALA A 192 -1.27 14.76 1.19
N ILE A 193 -0.64 13.65 1.58
CA ILE A 193 0.41 13.00 0.81
C ILE A 193 -0.16 12.44 -0.49
N GLY A 194 -1.27 11.69 -0.44
CA GLY A 194 -1.90 11.10 -1.61
C GLY A 194 -2.27 12.15 -2.66
N ILE A 195 -2.88 13.26 -2.25
CA ILE A 195 -3.25 14.37 -3.14
C ILE A 195 -2.00 15.04 -3.73
N THR A 196 -0.98 15.29 -2.91
CA THR A 196 0.28 15.91 -3.37
C THR A 196 0.94 15.05 -4.45
N PHE A 197 1.05 13.74 -4.20
CA PHE A 197 1.64 12.81 -5.16
C PHE A 197 0.77 12.64 -6.41
N TRP A 198 -0.55 12.69 -6.28
CA TRP A 198 -1.45 12.67 -7.43
C TRP A 198 -1.28 13.92 -8.31
N ILE A 199 -1.26 15.11 -7.72
CA ILE A 199 -1.01 16.37 -8.45
C ILE A 199 0.35 16.34 -9.14
N ALA A 200 1.41 15.90 -8.43
CA ALA A 200 2.73 15.77 -9.01
C ALA A 200 2.78 14.79 -10.19
N SER A 201 2.05 13.66 -10.10
CA SER A 201 1.93 12.70 -11.20
C SER A 201 1.25 13.30 -12.43
N VAL A 202 0.13 14.01 -12.23
CA VAL A 202 -0.58 14.70 -13.32
C VAL A 202 0.33 15.75 -13.97
N TRP A 203 1.03 16.53 -13.15
CA TRP A 203 1.94 17.56 -13.65
C TRP A 203 3.09 16.97 -14.49
N ILE A 204 3.72 15.89 -14.04
CA ILE A 204 4.79 15.20 -14.79
C ILE A 204 4.26 14.66 -16.12
N ILE A 205 3.07 14.06 -16.14
CA ILE A 205 2.47 13.53 -17.36
C ILE A 205 2.13 14.65 -18.36
N THR A 206 1.63 15.78 -17.87
CA THR A 206 1.20 16.90 -18.73
C THR A 206 2.35 17.79 -19.19
N SER A 207 3.43 17.88 -18.39
CA SER A 207 4.60 18.72 -18.68
C SER A 207 5.75 17.96 -19.37
N GLY A 208 5.65 16.63 -19.46
CA GLY A 208 6.65 15.80 -20.13
C GLY A 208 6.81 16.14 -21.62
N PRO A 209 8.00 15.93 -22.20
CA PRO A 209 8.22 16.18 -23.61
C PRO A 209 7.22 15.37 -24.44
N ARG A 210 6.43 16.07 -25.24
CA ARG A 210 5.48 15.42 -26.17
C ARG A 210 6.30 14.55 -27.12
N PRO A 211 5.90 13.28 -27.35
CA PRO A 211 6.59 12.45 -28.34
C PRO A 211 6.59 13.21 -29.68
N ILE A 212 7.78 13.44 -30.20
CA ILE A 212 7.96 13.95 -31.56
C ILE A 212 7.44 12.85 -32.48
N HIS A 213 6.32 13.12 -33.14
CA HIS A 213 5.72 12.23 -34.13
C HIS A 213 6.57 12.21 -35.40
#